data_b024df97be05f205ae7ce332077ae7f3
#
_entry.id   b024df97be05f205ae7ce332077ae7f3
#
_cell.length_a   1.000
_cell.length_b   1.000
_cell.length_c   1.000
_cell.angle_alpha   90.00
_cell.angle_beta   90.00
_cell.angle_gamma   90.00
#
_symmetry.space_group_name_H-M   'P 1'
#
loop_
_entity.id
_entity.type
_entity.pdbx_description
1 polymer ?
#
loop_
_entity_poly.entity_id
_entity_poly.type
_entity_poly.pdbx_seq_one_letter_code
_entity_poly.pdbx_strand_id
1 'polypeptide(L)' 'MARSDTIEVEGKVLEVLPGYKFKVELSNKHVIEAHVSGKMRMNNIRIVEGDTVSIELSPYDLTRGRITYRK' A
#
# COMPACT_ATOMS: atom_id res chain seq x y z
N MET A 1 -7.30 2.28 21.15
CA MET A 1 -5.97 2.21 20.58
C MET A 1 -5.93 2.92 19.25
N ALA A 2 -4.89 3.63 19.02
CA ALA A 2 -4.77 4.40 17.79
C ALA A 2 -4.78 3.53 16.54
N ARG A 3 -4.32 2.32 16.69
CA ARG A 3 -4.24 1.40 15.58
C ARG A 3 -5.56 1.02 14.97
N SER A 4 -6.63 1.13 15.73
CA SER A 4 -7.93 0.80 15.22
C SER A 4 -8.44 1.81 14.20
N ASP A 5 -7.71 2.91 14.03
CA ASP A 5 -8.11 3.93 13.08
C ASP A 5 -7.70 3.62 11.66
N THR A 6 -6.97 2.53 11.43
CA THR A 6 -6.55 2.18 10.08
C THR A 6 -7.45 1.09 9.51
N ILE A 7 -7.60 1.13 8.19
CA ILE A 7 -8.36 0.13 7.46
C ILE A 7 -7.35 -0.66 6.63
N GLU A 8 -7.34 -1.98 6.82
CA GLU A 8 -6.43 -2.83 6.08
C GLU A 8 -7.15 -3.44 4.89
N VAL A 9 -6.57 -3.27 3.71
CA VAL A 9 -7.14 -3.80 2.48
C VAL A 9 -6.04 -4.40 1.64
N GLU A 10 -6.43 -5.22 0.68
CA GLU A 10 -5.50 -5.76 -0.30
C GLU A 10 -5.63 -5.01 -1.61
N GLY A 11 -4.50 -4.88 -2.30
CA GLY A 11 -4.50 -4.25 -3.59
C GLY A 11 -3.44 -4.86 -4.49
N LYS A 12 -3.56 -4.58 -5.79
CA LYS A 12 -2.63 -5.06 -6.79
C LYS A 12 -1.83 -3.88 -7.31
N VAL A 13 -0.51 -4.04 -7.35
CA VAL A 13 0.37 -2.97 -7.82
C VAL A 13 0.21 -2.82 -9.32
N LEU A 14 -0.20 -1.65 -9.76
CA LEU A 14 -0.37 -1.34 -11.17
C LEU A 14 0.89 -0.74 -11.78
N GLU A 15 1.58 0.09 -11.00
CA GLU A 15 2.73 0.81 -11.52
C GLU A 15 3.66 1.16 -10.38
N VAL A 16 4.96 1.09 -10.65
CA VAL A 16 5.99 1.48 -9.70
C VAL A 16 6.40 2.91 -10.02
N LEU A 17 6.30 3.77 -9.03
CA LEU A 17 6.63 5.19 -9.16
C LEU A 17 7.95 5.46 -8.43
N PRO A 18 8.66 6.53 -8.79
CA PRO A 18 9.88 6.88 -8.09
C PRO A 18 9.59 7.29 -6.65
N GLY A 19 10.59 7.13 -5.77
CA GLY A 19 10.46 7.55 -4.38
C GLY A 19 9.70 6.58 -3.50
N TYR A 20 9.76 5.28 -3.82
CA TYR A 20 9.08 4.24 -3.03
C TYR A 20 7.57 4.40 -3.02
N LYS A 21 7.02 4.89 -4.12
CA LYS A 21 5.58 5.05 -4.28
C LYS A 21 5.08 4.07 -5.32
N PHE A 22 3.82 3.72 -5.20
CA PHE A 22 3.21 2.73 -6.07
C PHE A 22 1.77 3.11 -6.35
N LYS A 23 1.32 2.86 -7.58
CA LYS A 23 -0.10 2.91 -7.88
C LYS A 23 -0.67 1.54 -7.63
N VAL A 24 -1.70 1.48 -6.79
CA VAL A 24 -2.29 0.21 -6.39
C VAL A 24 -3.78 0.28 -6.62
N GLU A 25 -4.30 -0.77 -7.25
CA GLU A 25 -5.74 -0.91 -7.44
C GLU A 25 -6.30 -1.79 -6.35
N LEU A 26 -7.27 -1.26 -5.63
CA LEU A 26 -7.92 -2.00 -4.55
C LEU A 26 -9.00 -2.91 -5.13
N SER A 27 -9.50 -3.82 -4.31
CA SER A 27 -10.51 -4.78 -4.76
C SER A 27 -11.79 -4.11 -5.23
N ASN A 28 -12.06 -2.89 -4.77
CA ASN A 28 -13.23 -2.13 -5.20
C ASN A 28 -12.94 -1.30 -6.45
N LYS A 29 -11.82 -1.57 -7.11
CA LYS A 29 -11.39 -0.90 -8.33
C LYS A 29 -10.98 0.56 -8.14
N HIS A 30 -10.83 0.98 -6.91
CA HIS A 30 -10.24 2.28 -6.61
C HIS A 30 -8.73 2.20 -6.79
N VAL A 31 -8.15 3.20 -7.46
CA VAL A 31 -6.70 3.29 -7.61
C VAL A 31 -6.21 4.35 -6.65
N ILE A 32 -5.25 3.96 -5.82
CA ILE A 32 -4.69 4.87 -4.84
C ILE A 32 -3.18 4.91 -4.99
N GLU A 33 -2.57 5.93 -4.40
CA GLU A 33 -1.12 6.02 -4.30
C GLU A 33 -0.70 5.45 -2.95
N ALA A 34 0.23 4.50 -2.96
CA ALA A 34 0.71 3.88 -1.74
C ALA A 34 2.22 4.01 -1.67
N HIS A 35 2.73 4.04 -0.46
CA HIS A 35 4.17 4.03 -0.24
C HIS A 35 4.51 2.88 0.72
N VAL A 36 5.75 2.42 0.68
CA VAL A 36 6.15 1.32 1.54
C VAL A 36 6.36 1.83 2.95
N SER A 37 6.04 0.97 3.93
CA SER A 37 6.31 1.29 5.32
C SER A 37 7.80 1.27 5.57
N GLY A 38 8.22 1.94 6.64
CA GLY A 38 9.63 1.94 7.00
C GLY A 38 10.15 0.55 7.26
N LYS A 39 9.33 -0.31 7.84
CA LYS A 39 9.73 -1.68 8.11
C LYS A 39 10.03 -2.44 6.84
N MET A 40 9.23 -2.26 5.81
CA MET A 40 9.47 -2.95 4.54
C MET A 40 10.71 -2.42 3.85
N ARG A 41 10.96 -1.12 3.97
CA ARG A 41 12.17 -0.55 3.39
C ARG A 41 13.42 -1.10 4.06
N MET A 42 13.37 -1.24 5.37
CA MET A 42 14.50 -1.79 6.12
C MET A 42 14.78 -3.24 5.76
N ASN A 43 13.75 -3.99 5.40
CA ASN A 43 13.89 -5.39 5.06
C ASN A 43 14.20 -5.61 3.57
N ASN A 44 14.37 -4.53 2.81
CA ASN A 44 14.68 -4.60 1.38
C ASN A 44 13.68 -5.43 0.60
N ILE A 45 12.41 -5.34 0.96
CA ILE A 45 11.38 -6.08 0.26
C ILE A 45 11.10 -5.36 -1.05
N ARG A 46 11.27 -6.09 -2.15
CA ARG A 46 11.05 -5.53 -3.47
C ARG A 46 9.61 -5.75 -3.91
N ILE A 47 8.99 -4.69 -4.40
CA ILE A 47 7.63 -4.74 -4.91
C ILE A 47 7.66 -4.34 -6.37
N VAL A 48 7.00 -5.14 -7.21
CA VAL A 48 6.96 -4.91 -8.65
C VAL A 48 5.53 -4.91 -9.12
N GLU A 49 5.33 -4.50 -10.36
CA GLU A 49 4.00 -4.51 -10.97
C GLU A 49 3.41 -5.91 -10.93
N GLY A 50 2.14 -5.98 -10.59
CA GLY A 50 1.44 -7.24 -10.52
C GLY A 50 1.44 -7.90 -9.17
N ASP A 51 2.25 -7.40 -8.24
CA ASP A 51 2.28 -7.96 -6.89
C ASP A 51 1.01 -7.61 -6.13
N THR A 52 0.59 -8.54 -5.27
CA THR A 52 -0.50 -8.29 -4.35
C THR A 52 0.09 -7.87 -3.03
N VAL A 53 -0.42 -6.78 -2.48
CA VAL A 53 0.12 -6.21 -1.25
C VAL A 53 -1.02 -5.89 -0.29
N SER A 54 -0.69 -5.87 0.99
CA SER A 54 -1.61 -5.39 2.02
C SER A 54 -1.31 -3.93 2.28
N ILE A 55 -2.35 -3.15 2.38
CA ILE A 55 -2.24 -1.70 2.50
C ILE A 55 -3.07 -1.23 3.68
N GLU A 56 -2.52 -0.32 4.47
CA GLU A 56 -3.26 0.37 5.51
C GLU A 56 -3.72 1.72 4.98
N LEU A 57 -5.00 1.98 5.12
CA LEU A 57 -5.59 3.26 4.76
C LEU A 57 -6.03 3.99 6.01
N SER A 58 -5.91 5.32 5.98
CA SER A 58 -6.50 6.14 7.01
C SER A 58 -7.95 6.39 6.67
N PRO A 59 -8.88 6.27 7.64
CA PRO A 59 -10.28 6.61 7.36
C PRO A 59 -10.46 8.08 7.00
N TYR A 60 -9.46 8.90 7.30
CA TYR A 60 -9.52 10.32 6.99
C TYR A 60 -9.02 10.63 5.59
N ASP A 61 -8.32 9.68 4.95
CA ASP A 61 -7.79 9.90 3.62
C ASP A 61 -7.67 8.56 2.93
N LEU A 62 -8.69 8.20 2.16
CA LEU A 62 -8.73 6.90 1.50
C LEU A 62 -8.01 6.90 0.16
N THR A 63 -7.38 8.01 -0.21
CA THR A 63 -6.66 8.10 -1.47
C THR A 63 -5.18 7.77 -1.31
N ARG A 64 -4.71 7.63 -0.09
CA ARG A 64 -3.32 7.30 0.20
C ARG A 64 -3.27 6.12 1.13
N GLY A 65 -2.28 5.27 0.90
CA GLY A 65 -2.12 4.10 1.75
C GLY A 65 -0.66 3.83 2.01
N ARG A 66 -0.43 2.92 2.93
CA ARG A 66 0.90 2.45 3.27
C ARG A 66 0.94 0.95 3.07
N ILE A 67 1.89 0.49 2.28
CA ILE A 67 2.08 -0.94 2.07
C ILE A 67 2.78 -1.50 3.29
N THR A 68 2.14 -2.46 3.94
CA THR A 68 2.66 -3.06 5.17
C THR A 68 3.12 -4.48 4.95
N TYR A 69 2.69 -5.11 3.89
CA TYR A 69 3.00 -6.51 3.67
C TYR A 69 2.86 -6.84 2.19
N ARG A 70 3.74 -7.69 1.70
CA ARG A 70 3.70 -8.20 0.33
C ARG A 70 3.37 -9.69 0.37
N LYS A 71 2.40 -10.08 -0.42
CA LYS A 71 2.03 -11.49 -0.50
C LYS A 71 2.84 -12.26 -1.51
#